data_8e80aec1b1614d94f4dfa9f9345edb8e
#
_entry.id   8e80aec1b1614d94f4dfa9f9345edb8e
#
_cell.length_a   1.000
_cell.length_b   1.000
_cell.length_c   1.000
_cell.angle_alpha   90.00
_cell.angle_beta   90.00
_cell.angle_gamma   90.00
#
_symmetry.space_group_name_H-M   'P 1'
#
loop_
_entity.id
_entity.type
_entity.pdbx_description
1 polymer ?
#
loop_
_entity_poly.entity_id
_entity_poly.type
_entity_poly.pdbx_seq_one_letter_code
_entity_poly.pdbx_strand_id
1 'polypeptide(L)'
;MTILAELPALVMHMAAQFVHHDPYKEGITCIHLQQKNDGIRVASTNGHFAFRCLVPYGPSCFMADDTSMGNNELLLPAATFKKKVNYAQKVSIGNGEARFIGGKKMEMDMLETRPCKESEWPFPNHFDSLWPDPASMENAPAAPVTVNADYMRIICDTIAKFSDNGLAKMHLADSATSAMLLTASMDDLALQFLLLPVMVRA
;
A
#
# COMPACT_ATOMS: atom_id res chain seq x y z
N MET A 1 -0.50 -20.49 16.63
CA MET A 1 -0.52 -19.61 15.45
C MET A 1 0.90 -19.50 14.93
N THR A 2 1.14 -19.94 13.70
CA THR A 2 2.39 -19.60 13.02
C THR A 2 2.26 -18.19 12.51
N ILE A 3 3.13 -17.29 12.94
CA ILE A 3 3.12 -15.90 12.49
C ILE A 3 3.84 -15.84 11.14
N LEU A 4 3.16 -15.35 10.11
CA LEU A 4 3.68 -15.20 8.76
C LEU A 4 4.31 -13.83 8.54
N ALA A 5 3.73 -12.78 9.14
CA ALA A 5 4.26 -11.43 9.08
C ALA A 5 3.82 -10.60 10.30
N GLU A 6 4.64 -9.65 10.71
CA GLU A 6 4.25 -8.54 11.60
C GLU A 6 4.57 -7.22 10.93
N LEU A 7 3.67 -6.24 11.07
CA LEU A 7 3.76 -4.93 10.43
C LEU A 7 3.12 -3.86 11.31
N PRO A 8 3.53 -2.60 11.17
CA PRO A 8 2.82 -1.48 11.78
C PRO A 8 1.36 -1.46 11.30
N ALA A 9 0.43 -1.48 12.25
CA ALA A 9 -1.00 -1.53 11.93
C ALA A 9 -1.45 -0.33 11.10
N LEU A 10 -0.82 0.82 11.31
CA LEU A 10 -1.12 2.06 10.59
C LEU A 10 -0.80 1.97 9.09
N VAL A 11 0.32 1.33 8.72
CA VAL A 11 0.68 1.11 7.30
C VAL A 11 -0.37 0.25 6.60
N MET A 12 -0.84 -0.81 7.28
CA MET A 12 -1.89 -1.68 6.76
C MET A 12 -3.23 -0.94 6.60
N HIS A 13 -3.55 -0.05 7.54
CA HIS A 13 -4.73 0.79 7.43
C HIS A 13 -4.64 1.78 6.26
N MET A 14 -3.50 2.45 6.08
CA MET A 14 -3.28 3.33 4.93
C MET A 14 -3.43 2.55 3.63
N ALA A 15 -2.74 1.43 3.48
CA ALA A 15 -2.84 0.59 2.29
C ALA A 15 -4.29 0.19 1.97
N ALA A 16 -5.10 -0.11 3.00
CA ALA A 16 -6.49 -0.49 2.83
C ALA A 16 -7.39 0.60 2.21
N GLN A 17 -6.97 1.87 2.21
CA GLN A 17 -7.73 2.95 1.58
C GLN A 17 -7.58 2.97 0.05
N PHE A 18 -6.53 2.32 -0.48
CA PHE A 18 -6.12 2.40 -1.88
C PHE A 18 -6.54 1.18 -2.72
N VAL A 19 -7.45 0.36 -2.21
CA VAL A 19 -7.96 -0.81 -2.92
C VAL A 19 -9.26 -0.54 -3.67
N HIS A 20 -9.53 -1.35 -4.67
CA HIS A 20 -10.82 -1.35 -5.35
C HIS A 20 -11.93 -1.91 -4.45
N HIS A 21 -13.18 -1.51 -4.69
CA HIS A 21 -14.33 -1.98 -3.89
C HIS A 21 -15.08 -3.15 -4.52
N ASP A 22 -14.85 -3.41 -5.80
CA ASP A 22 -15.52 -4.48 -6.54
C ASP A 22 -14.90 -5.84 -6.19
N PRO A 23 -15.63 -6.77 -5.55
CA PRO A 23 -15.10 -8.06 -5.14
C PRO A 23 -14.67 -8.95 -6.33
N TYR A 24 -15.17 -8.69 -7.53
CA TYR A 24 -14.78 -9.44 -8.73
C TYR A 24 -13.41 -9.03 -9.29
N LYS A 25 -12.79 -8.00 -8.73
CA LYS A 25 -11.46 -7.54 -9.12
C LYS A 25 -10.43 -7.86 -8.02
N GLU A 26 -10.38 -9.10 -7.61
CA GLU A 26 -9.69 -9.56 -6.39
C GLU A 26 -8.23 -9.11 -6.28
N GLY A 27 -7.44 -9.14 -7.35
CA GLY A 27 -6.04 -8.69 -7.30
C GLY A 27 -5.84 -7.25 -6.83
N ILE A 28 -6.83 -6.37 -7.06
CA ILE A 28 -6.78 -4.96 -6.66
C ILE A 28 -7.72 -4.62 -5.48
N THR A 29 -8.38 -5.62 -4.88
CA THR A 29 -9.14 -5.48 -3.63
C THR A 29 -8.32 -5.86 -2.40
N CYS A 30 -7.10 -6.36 -2.61
CA CYS A 30 -6.20 -6.84 -1.58
C CYS A 30 -5.03 -5.88 -1.35
N ILE A 31 -4.44 -6.00 -0.17
CA ILE A 31 -3.12 -5.44 0.15
C ILE A 31 -2.10 -6.49 -0.22
N HIS A 32 -1.08 -6.10 -0.96
CA HIS A 32 0.03 -6.93 -1.35
C HIS A 32 1.22 -6.70 -0.41
N LEU A 33 1.70 -7.75 0.21
CA LEU A 33 2.95 -7.78 0.96
C LEU A 33 3.99 -8.54 0.15
N GLN A 34 5.16 -7.97 0.01
CA GLN A 34 6.29 -8.62 -0.64
C GLN A 34 7.54 -8.45 0.19
N GLN A 35 8.19 -9.56 0.50
CA GLN A 35 9.49 -9.57 1.13
C GLN A 35 10.56 -8.97 0.20
N LYS A 36 11.34 -8.04 0.71
CA LYS A 36 12.50 -7.45 0.06
C LYS A 36 13.72 -7.66 0.93
N ASN A 37 14.92 -7.39 0.40
CA ASN A 37 16.17 -7.60 1.14
C ASN A 37 16.27 -6.76 2.41
N ASP A 38 15.65 -5.58 2.43
CA ASP A 38 15.74 -4.55 3.46
C ASP A 38 14.44 -4.34 4.25
N GLY A 39 13.37 -5.07 3.92
CA GLY A 39 12.09 -4.93 4.60
C GLY A 39 10.93 -5.61 3.91
N ILE A 40 9.72 -5.20 4.28
CA ILE A 40 8.48 -5.65 3.64
C ILE A 40 7.91 -4.50 2.84
N ARG A 41 7.76 -4.69 1.53
CA ARG A 41 6.99 -3.78 0.71
C ARG A 41 5.50 -4.02 0.92
N VAL A 42 4.80 -2.99 1.35
CA VAL A 42 3.33 -2.95 1.44
C VAL A 42 2.82 -2.14 0.26
N ALA A 43 1.91 -2.69 -0.53
CA ALA A 43 1.37 -2.03 -1.70
C ALA A 43 -0.12 -2.31 -1.88
N SER A 44 -0.82 -1.37 -2.50
CA SER A 44 -2.22 -1.52 -2.87
C SER A 44 -2.58 -0.57 -4.01
N THR A 45 -3.61 -0.92 -4.78
CA THR A 45 -4.10 -0.09 -5.89
C THR A 45 -5.56 -0.39 -6.19
N ASN A 46 -6.26 0.58 -6.76
CA ASN A 46 -7.58 0.37 -7.35
C ASN A 46 -7.57 0.41 -8.89
N GLY A 47 -6.36 0.47 -9.48
CA GLY A 47 -6.16 0.61 -10.92
C GLY A 47 -6.06 2.05 -11.43
N HIS A 48 -6.39 3.06 -10.61
CA HIS A 48 -6.33 4.49 -10.96
C HIS A 48 -5.39 5.29 -10.04
N PHE A 49 -5.25 4.85 -8.83
CA PHE A 49 -4.28 5.37 -7.87
C PHE A 49 -3.72 4.23 -7.04
N ALA A 50 -2.55 4.45 -6.46
CA ALA A 50 -1.85 3.40 -5.72
C ALA A 50 -1.09 3.98 -4.52
N PHE A 51 -0.84 3.10 -3.57
CA PHE A 51 0.01 3.33 -2.41
C PHE A 51 1.12 2.29 -2.39
N ARG A 52 2.31 2.68 -1.98
CA ARG A 52 3.37 1.78 -1.55
C ARG A 52 4.20 2.38 -0.43
N CYS A 53 4.73 1.50 0.41
CA CYS A 53 5.67 1.81 1.49
C CYS A 53 6.60 0.62 1.68
N LEU A 54 7.88 0.87 1.90
CA LEU A 54 8.83 -0.13 2.38
C LEU A 54 8.95 0.01 3.88
N VAL A 55 8.59 -1.04 4.62
CA VAL A 55 8.73 -1.10 6.08
C VAL A 55 10.02 -1.87 6.38
N PRO A 56 11.06 -1.22 6.93
CA PRO A 56 12.32 -1.89 7.25
C PRO A 56 12.12 -3.03 8.25
N TYR A 57 12.95 -4.07 8.16
CA TYR A 57 12.96 -5.12 9.18
C TYR A 57 13.35 -4.56 10.54
N GLY A 58 12.71 -5.10 11.57
CA GLY A 58 12.95 -4.68 12.95
C GLY A 58 12.11 -5.48 13.94
N PRO A 59 12.13 -5.11 15.23
CA PRO A 59 11.42 -5.85 16.27
C PRO A 59 9.90 -5.96 16.07
N SER A 60 9.33 -5.06 15.28
CA SER A 60 7.90 -5.00 15.00
C SER A 60 7.58 -5.18 13.50
N CYS A 61 8.55 -5.61 12.71
CA CYS A 61 8.38 -5.85 11.29
C CYS A 61 9.23 -7.05 10.86
N PHE A 62 8.58 -8.13 10.52
CA PHE A 62 9.22 -9.30 9.91
C PHE A 62 8.22 -10.06 9.03
N MET A 63 8.74 -10.86 8.13
CA MET A 63 7.99 -11.83 7.33
C MET A 63 8.73 -13.15 7.41
N ALA A 64 8.01 -14.23 7.71
CA ALA A 64 8.62 -15.57 7.83
C ALA A 64 9.03 -16.06 6.44
N ASP A 65 10.18 -16.70 6.37
CA ASP A 65 10.63 -17.42 5.18
C ASP A 65 9.82 -18.73 5.06
N ASP A 66 8.61 -18.62 4.55
CA ASP A 66 7.77 -19.77 4.27
C ASP A 66 7.88 -20.14 2.79
N THR A 67 8.78 -21.06 2.50
CA THR A 67 8.99 -21.60 1.15
C THR A 67 7.74 -22.30 0.59
N SER A 68 6.76 -22.64 1.44
CA SER A 68 5.48 -23.22 1.01
C SER A 68 4.57 -22.21 0.33
N MET A 69 4.79 -20.91 0.55
CA MET A 69 3.95 -19.82 0.01
C MET A 69 4.42 -19.32 -1.35
N GLY A 70 5.52 -19.82 -1.91
CA GLY A 70 6.09 -19.39 -3.21
C GLY A 70 6.34 -17.88 -3.26
N ASN A 71 7.50 -17.45 -3.65
CA ASN A 71 7.89 -16.05 -3.91
C ASN A 71 7.84 -15.05 -2.74
N ASN A 72 7.68 -15.46 -1.48
CA ASN A 72 7.66 -14.55 -0.32
C ASN A 72 6.68 -13.37 -0.48
N GLU A 73 5.49 -13.66 -0.98
CA GLU A 73 4.44 -12.68 -1.21
C GLU A 73 3.11 -13.12 -0.59
N LEU A 74 2.36 -12.17 -0.04
CA LEU A 74 1.03 -12.38 0.53
C LEU A 74 0.03 -11.40 -0.06
N LEU A 75 -1.16 -11.88 -0.37
CA LEU A 75 -2.33 -11.04 -0.63
C LEU A 75 -3.28 -11.12 0.56
N LEU A 76 -3.67 -9.97 1.07
CA LEU A 76 -4.50 -9.83 2.25
C LEU A 76 -5.77 -9.04 1.93
N PRO A 77 -6.96 -9.56 2.28
CA PRO A 77 -8.21 -8.81 2.09
C PRO A 77 -8.18 -7.48 2.85
N ALA A 78 -8.30 -6.37 2.12
CA ALA A 78 -8.18 -5.04 2.72
C ALA A 78 -9.31 -4.70 3.70
N ALA A 79 -10.46 -5.34 3.57
CA ALA A 79 -11.62 -5.10 4.44
C ALA A 79 -11.30 -5.25 5.93
N THR A 80 -10.44 -6.20 6.28
CA THR A 80 -9.96 -6.44 7.65
C THR A 80 -9.25 -5.23 8.24
N PHE A 81 -8.53 -4.46 7.42
CA PHE A 81 -7.68 -3.36 7.87
C PHE A 81 -8.37 -1.99 7.81
N LYS A 82 -9.58 -1.88 7.22
CA LYS A 82 -10.30 -0.61 7.10
C LYS A 82 -10.85 -0.08 8.42
N LYS A 83 -11.27 -0.94 9.33
CA LYS A 83 -12.09 -0.55 10.49
C LYS A 83 -11.38 -0.61 11.85
N LYS A 84 -10.32 -1.40 12.01
CA LYS A 84 -9.83 -1.82 13.35
C LYS A 84 -8.52 -1.21 13.82
N VAL A 85 -7.92 -0.33 13.05
CA VAL A 85 -6.55 0.11 13.26
C VAL A 85 -6.39 1.28 14.22
N ASN A 86 -7.46 1.98 14.57
CA ASN A 86 -7.38 3.25 15.31
C ASN A 86 -6.64 3.19 16.67
N TYR A 87 -6.31 1.98 17.17
CA TYR A 87 -5.70 1.81 18.49
C TYR A 87 -4.58 0.76 18.53
N ALA A 88 -4.32 0.05 17.44
CA ALA A 88 -3.28 -0.96 17.39
C ALA A 88 -1.96 -0.37 16.93
N GLN A 89 -0.85 -0.75 17.57
CA GLN A 89 0.49 -0.38 17.14
C GLN A 89 0.97 -1.28 16.00
N LYS A 90 0.70 -2.59 16.11
CA LYS A 90 1.09 -3.57 15.11
C LYS A 90 -0.01 -4.60 14.84
N VAL A 91 0.10 -5.24 13.71
CA VAL A 91 -0.70 -6.40 13.33
C VAL A 91 0.22 -7.60 13.11
N SER A 92 -0.13 -8.73 13.74
CA SER A 92 0.48 -10.03 13.47
C SER A 92 -0.44 -10.82 12.57
N ILE A 93 0.09 -11.29 11.45
CA ILE A 93 -0.64 -12.02 10.42
C ILE A 93 -0.20 -13.48 10.48
N GLY A 94 -1.17 -14.37 10.56
CA GLY A 94 -0.95 -15.82 10.55
C GLY A 94 -1.88 -16.51 9.56
N ASN A 95 -1.81 -17.86 9.54
CA ASN A 95 -2.71 -18.64 8.70
C ASN A 95 -4.14 -18.49 9.18
N GLY A 96 -4.96 -17.78 8.38
CA GLY A 96 -6.39 -17.61 8.62
C GLY A 96 -6.76 -16.58 9.69
N GLU A 97 -5.79 -15.87 10.29
CA GLU A 97 -6.12 -14.87 11.31
C GLU A 97 -5.18 -13.65 11.27
N ALA A 98 -5.69 -12.49 11.67
CA ALA A 98 -4.93 -11.29 11.98
C ALA A 98 -5.18 -10.87 13.42
N ARG A 99 -4.12 -10.56 14.17
CA ARG A 99 -4.18 -10.07 15.55
C ARG A 99 -3.68 -8.64 15.60
N PHE A 100 -4.52 -7.75 16.12
CA PHE A 100 -4.19 -6.34 16.35
C PHE A 100 -3.66 -6.18 17.77
N ILE A 101 -2.43 -5.70 17.92
CA ILE A 101 -1.69 -5.65 19.18
C ILE A 101 -1.35 -4.21 19.53
N GLY A 102 -1.38 -3.88 20.85
CA GLY A 102 -0.99 -2.57 21.36
C GLY A 102 -2.14 -1.58 21.57
N GLY A 103 -3.38 -2.02 21.37
CA GLY A 103 -4.58 -1.26 21.73
C GLY A 103 -5.08 -1.56 23.14
N LYS A 104 -6.17 -0.91 23.56
CA LYS A 104 -6.84 -1.18 24.86
C LYS A 104 -7.37 -2.60 24.98
N LYS A 105 -7.60 -3.29 23.85
CA LYS A 105 -8.00 -4.69 23.75
C LYS A 105 -7.26 -5.32 22.57
N MET A 106 -6.77 -6.53 22.75
CA MET A 106 -6.30 -7.36 21.66
C MET A 106 -7.52 -7.80 20.85
N GLU A 107 -7.61 -7.35 19.61
CA GLU A 107 -8.66 -7.77 18.69
C GLU A 107 -8.11 -8.83 17.74
N MET A 108 -8.90 -9.87 17.52
CA MET A 108 -8.61 -10.90 16.52
C MET A 108 -9.66 -10.84 15.42
N ASP A 109 -9.22 -10.96 14.21
CA ASP A 109 -10.08 -11.12 13.05
C ASP A 109 -9.70 -12.37 12.25
N MET A 110 -10.70 -13.01 11.70
CA MET A 110 -10.47 -14.06 10.72
C MET A 110 -9.99 -13.39 9.44
N LEU A 111 -8.81 -13.77 8.99
CA LEU A 111 -8.16 -13.26 7.80
C LEU A 111 -7.86 -14.41 6.85
N GLU A 112 -8.42 -14.36 5.69
CA GLU A 112 -8.01 -15.26 4.61
C GLU A 112 -6.71 -14.73 4.02
N THR A 113 -5.60 -15.39 4.30
CA THR A 113 -4.32 -15.12 3.64
C THR A 113 -4.24 -15.97 2.39
N ARG A 114 -3.90 -15.34 1.26
CA ARG A 114 -3.71 -16.04 -0.01
C ARG A 114 -2.30 -15.84 -0.50
N PRO A 115 -1.58 -16.92 -0.87
CA PRO A 115 -0.33 -16.77 -1.57
C PRO A 115 -0.57 -16.08 -2.92
N CYS A 116 0.27 -15.14 -3.28
CA CYS A 116 0.23 -14.51 -4.60
C CYS A 116 0.75 -15.51 -5.63
N LYS A 117 -0.17 -16.16 -6.34
CA LYS A 117 0.18 -17.00 -7.48
C LYS A 117 -0.02 -16.20 -8.76
N GLU A 118 0.96 -16.21 -9.64
CA GLU A 118 0.93 -15.47 -10.92
C GLU A 118 -0.30 -15.78 -11.78
N SER A 119 -0.90 -16.96 -11.64
CA SER A 119 -1.99 -17.42 -12.49
C SER A 119 -3.39 -17.12 -12.00
N GLU A 120 -3.61 -16.92 -10.70
CA GLU A 120 -4.96 -16.82 -10.13
C GLU A 120 -5.34 -15.40 -9.68
N TRP A 121 -4.35 -14.58 -9.27
CA TRP A 121 -4.57 -13.29 -8.61
C TRP A 121 -3.47 -12.30 -8.93
N PRO A 122 -3.34 -11.83 -10.15
CA PRO A 122 -2.26 -10.90 -10.41
C PRO A 122 -2.56 -9.57 -9.72
N PHE A 123 -1.92 -9.35 -8.57
CA PHE A 123 -1.47 -8.00 -8.31
C PHE A 123 -0.72 -7.57 -9.57
N PRO A 124 -0.98 -6.40 -10.15
CA PRO A 124 -0.51 -6.09 -11.50
C PRO A 124 0.99 -6.37 -11.66
N ASN A 125 1.38 -7.30 -12.53
CA ASN A 125 2.78 -7.70 -12.75
C ASN A 125 3.68 -6.51 -13.10
N HIS A 126 3.09 -5.46 -13.69
CA HIS A 126 3.76 -4.21 -14.05
C HIS A 126 3.66 -3.12 -12.98
N PHE A 127 3.19 -3.44 -11.76
CA PHE A 127 3.01 -2.45 -10.70
C PHE A 127 4.29 -1.68 -10.40
N ASP A 128 5.45 -2.35 -10.35
CA ASP A 128 6.71 -1.69 -10.07
C ASP A 128 7.17 -0.76 -11.21
N SER A 129 6.83 -1.07 -12.45
CA SER A 129 7.16 -0.23 -13.61
C SER A 129 6.30 1.04 -13.73
N LEU A 130 5.19 1.11 -12.97
CA LEU A 130 4.34 2.32 -12.95
C LEU A 130 4.95 3.45 -12.12
N TRP A 131 5.93 3.13 -11.24
CA TRP A 131 6.47 4.12 -10.32
C TRP A 131 7.63 4.85 -10.94
N PRO A 132 7.49 6.15 -11.24
CA PRO A 132 8.60 6.94 -11.74
C PRO A 132 9.66 7.09 -10.65
N ASP A 133 10.91 7.22 -11.07
CA ASP A 133 11.99 7.62 -10.18
C ASP A 133 11.81 9.11 -9.82
N PRO A 134 11.65 9.46 -8.52
CA PRO A 134 11.52 10.86 -8.10
C PRO A 134 12.66 11.74 -8.61
N ALA A 135 13.88 11.24 -8.65
CA ALA A 135 15.04 11.98 -9.09
C ALA A 135 14.96 12.35 -10.59
N SER A 136 14.37 11.47 -11.42
CA SER A 136 14.19 11.75 -12.84
C SER A 136 13.12 12.83 -13.10
N MET A 137 12.19 13.02 -12.16
CA MET A 137 11.10 13.99 -12.27
C MET A 137 11.47 15.40 -11.78
N GLU A 138 12.52 15.55 -10.97
CA GLU A 138 12.88 16.84 -10.36
C GLU A 138 13.24 17.94 -11.37
N ASN A 139 13.75 17.55 -12.52
CA ASN A 139 14.21 18.49 -13.56
C ASN A 139 13.34 18.46 -14.84
N ALA A 140 12.29 17.68 -14.86
CA ALA A 140 11.39 17.61 -16.01
C ALA A 140 10.45 18.84 -16.04
N PRO A 141 10.19 19.46 -17.21
CA PRO A 141 9.21 20.50 -17.31
C PRO A 141 7.82 19.93 -16.97
N ALA A 142 7.17 20.51 -15.97
CA ALA A 142 5.84 20.04 -15.54
C ALA A 142 4.79 20.29 -16.63
N ALA A 143 4.10 19.24 -17.05
CA ALA A 143 2.94 19.36 -17.92
C ALA A 143 1.64 19.46 -17.08
N PRO A 144 0.61 20.17 -17.56
CA PRO A 144 -0.70 20.15 -16.92
C PRO A 144 -1.27 18.73 -16.89
N VAL A 145 -1.69 18.26 -15.72
CA VAL A 145 -2.26 16.92 -15.51
C VAL A 145 -3.68 17.06 -15.02
N THR A 146 -4.63 16.39 -15.67
CA THR A 146 -6.00 16.28 -15.18
C THR A 146 -6.13 15.02 -14.32
N VAL A 147 -6.55 15.20 -13.07
CA VAL A 147 -6.69 14.11 -12.10
C VAL A 147 -8.10 14.03 -11.54
N ASN A 148 -8.48 12.85 -11.07
CA ASN A 148 -9.73 12.66 -10.36
C ASN A 148 -9.62 13.30 -8.97
N ALA A 149 -10.49 14.27 -8.67
CA ALA A 149 -10.47 15.02 -7.42
C ALA A 149 -10.75 14.14 -6.19
N ASP A 150 -11.59 13.09 -6.32
CA ASP A 150 -11.87 12.19 -5.20
C ASP A 150 -10.65 11.33 -4.85
N TYR A 151 -9.90 10.88 -5.85
CA TYR A 151 -8.66 10.13 -5.59
C TYR A 151 -7.59 11.04 -4.98
N MET A 152 -7.45 12.27 -5.47
CA MET A 152 -6.56 13.26 -4.88
C MET A 152 -6.94 13.53 -3.42
N ARG A 153 -8.24 13.69 -3.13
CA ARG A 153 -8.74 13.89 -1.76
C ARG A 153 -8.34 12.73 -0.85
N ILE A 154 -8.52 11.48 -1.28
CA ILE A 154 -8.12 10.30 -0.48
C ILE A 154 -6.61 10.34 -0.15
N ILE A 155 -5.77 10.69 -1.12
CA ILE A 155 -4.33 10.82 -0.92
C ILE A 155 -4.04 11.94 0.09
N CYS A 156 -4.61 13.13 -0.12
CA CYS A 156 -4.40 14.29 0.76
C CYS A 156 -4.91 14.03 2.18
N ASP A 157 -6.08 13.42 2.35
CA ASP A 157 -6.63 13.04 3.66
C ASP A 157 -5.72 12.03 4.38
N THR A 158 -5.16 11.07 3.62
CA THR A 158 -4.21 10.09 4.16
C THR A 158 -2.92 10.77 4.61
N ILE A 159 -2.36 11.65 3.80
CA ILE A 159 -1.14 12.41 4.15
C ILE A 159 -1.40 13.31 5.36
N ALA A 160 -2.48 14.08 5.35
CA ALA A 160 -2.82 14.99 6.44
C ALA A 160 -3.03 14.27 7.78
N LYS A 161 -3.54 13.03 7.73
CA LYS A 161 -3.84 12.25 8.93
C LYS A 161 -2.61 11.50 9.46
N PHE A 162 -1.70 11.05 8.59
CA PHE A 162 -0.71 10.05 8.96
C PHE A 162 0.74 10.48 8.74
N SER A 163 1.02 11.51 7.94
CA SER A 163 2.40 12.01 7.83
C SER A 163 2.77 12.91 9.00
N ASP A 164 4.06 13.00 9.28
CA ASP A 164 4.60 13.70 10.46
C ASP A 164 4.23 15.18 10.53
N ASN A 165 4.09 15.81 9.38
CA ASN A 165 3.85 17.24 9.27
C ASN A 165 2.67 17.62 8.35
N GLY A 166 1.94 16.64 7.84
CA GLY A 166 0.84 16.86 6.88
C GLY A 166 1.31 17.34 5.51
N LEU A 167 2.62 17.29 5.22
CA LEU A 167 3.20 17.76 3.97
C LEU A 167 3.53 16.61 3.03
N ALA A 168 3.41 16.88 1.73
CA ALA A 168 3.87 15.98 0.69
C ALA A 168 4.65 16.74 -0.37
N LYS A 169 5.69 16.09 -0.92
CA LYS A 169 6.35 16.54 -2.13
C LYS A 169 5.61 15.95 -3.32
N MET A 170 5.19 16.82 -4.22
CA MET A 170 4.53 16.42 -5.47
C MET A 170 5.55 16.44 -6.61
N HIS A 171 5.63 15.34 -7.32
CA HIS A 171 6.46 15.20 -8.51
C HIS A 171 5.55 15.07 -9.73
N LEU A 172 5.66 16.03 -10.64
CA LEU A 172 4.90 16.06 -11.89
C LEU A 172 5.79 15.56 -13.02
N ALA A 173 5.22 14.75 -13.88
CA ALA A 173 5.91 14.29 -15.07
C ALA A 173 5.86 15.34 -16.20
N ASP A 174 6.67 15.13 -17.20
CA ASP A 174 6.80 15.97 -18.40
C ASP A 174 5.63 15.80 -19.40
N SER A 175 4.72 14.90 -19.12
CA SER A 175 3.61 14.55 -20.00
C SER A 175 2.27 14.56 -19.25
N ALA A 176 1.24 15.10 -19.89
CA ALA A 176 -0.14 15.09 -19.37
C ALA A 176 -0.71 13.66 -19.19
N THR A 177 -0.10 12.65 -19.78
CA THR A 177 -0.50 11.23 -19.68
C THR A 177 0.32 10.45 -18.66
N SER A 178 1.35 11.05 -18.09
CA SER A 178 2.21 10.40 -17.10
C SER A 178 1.61 10.49 -15.69
N ALA A 179 1.90 9.48 -14.88
CA ALA A 179 1.45 9.43 -13.50
C ALA A 179 2.06 10.56 -12.66
N MET A 180 1.29 11.07 -11.71
CA MET A 180 1.77 11.98 -10.69
C MET A 180 2.19 11.18 -9.46
N LEU A 181 3.38 11.47 -8.93
CA LEU A 181 3.89 10.86 -7.71
C LEU A 181 3.84 11.88 -6.56
N LEU A 182 3.28 11.46 -5.43
CA LEU A 182 3.38 12.20 -4.18
C LEU A 182 4.21 11.38 -3.19
N THR A 183 5.09 12.05 -2.47
CA THR A 183 5.90 11.43 -1.41
C THR A 183 5.68 12.18 -0.11
N ALA A 184 5.56 11.44 0.99
CA ALA A 184 5.45 11.97 2.34
C ALA A 184 6.26 11.10 3.30
N SER A 185 6.48 11.55 4.53
CA SER A 185 7.13 10.78 5.60
C SER A 185 6.19 10.53 6.76
N MET A 186 6.38 9.40 7.42
CA MET A 186 5.72 9.04 8.67
C MET A 186 6.75 8.28 9.52
N ASP A 187 7.18 8.88 10.62
CA ASP A 187 8.37 8.41 11.36
C ASP A 187 9.56 8.23 10.38
N ASP A 188 10.15 7.06 10.33
CA ASP A 188 11.26 6.74 9.41
C ASP A 188 10.78 6.12 8.09
N LEU A 189 9.48 6.12 7.80
CA LEU A 189 8.92 5.48 6.63
C LEU A 189 8.70 6.48 5.48
N ALA A 190 9.13 6.12 4.30
CA ALA A 190 8.80 6.83 3.06
C ALA A 190 7.47 6.32 2.50
N LEU A 191 6.46 7.18 2.52
CA LEU A 191 5.15 6.92 1.92
C LEU A 191 5.15 7.42 0.48
N GLN A 192 4.68 6.60 -0.43
CA GLN A 192 4.57 6.94 -1.84
C GLN A 192 3.14 6.70 -2.35
N PHE A 193 2.63 7.67 -3.07
CA PHE A 193 1.28 7.66 -3.64
C PHE A 193 1.38 7.97 -5.13
N LEU A 194 0.80 7.12 -5.94
CA LEU A 194 0.73 7.29 -7.39
C LEU A 194 -0.70 7.63 -7.78
N LEU A 195 -0.86 8.64 -8.62
CA LEU A 195 -2.15 9.03 -9.19
C LEU A 195 -2.05 9.07 -10.70
N LEU A 196 -2.85 8.23 -11.36
CA LEU A 196 -2.91 8.20 -12.82
C LEU A 196 -3.78 9.34 -13.35
N PRO A 197 -3.38 9.98 -14.45
CA PRO A 197 -4.15 11.04 -15.07
C PRO A 197 -5.46 10.50 -15.64
N VAL A 198 -6.47 11.37 -15.65
CA VAL A 198 -7.75 11.10 -16.31
C VAL A 198 -7.67 11.61 -17.74
N MET A 199 -7.84 10.69 -18.70
CA MET A 199 -7.95 11.07 -20.11
C MET A 199 -9.34 11.68 -20.34
N VAL A 200 -9.39 13.00 -20.48
CA VAL A 200 -10.60 13.70 -20.92
C VAL A 200 -10.71 13.53 -22.43
N ARG A 201 -11.71 12.79 -22.88
CA ARG A 201 -12.04 12.77 -24.32
C ARG A 201 -12.60 14.13 -24.69
N ALA A 202 -11.91 14.79 -25.63
CA ALA A 202 -12.39 16.03 -26.24
C ALA A 202 -13.64 15.76 -27.09
#